data_5a63e18646a76fd555d957fff5e3dc8f
#
_entry.id   5a63e18646a76fd555d957fff5e3dc8f
#
_cell.length_a   1.000
_cell.length_b   1.000
_cell.length_c   1.000
_cell.angle_alpha   90.00
_cell.angle_beta   90.00
_cell.angle_gamma   90.00
#
_symmetry.space_group_name_H-M   'P 1'
#
loop_
_entity.id
_entity.type
_entity.pdbx_description
1 polymer ?
#
loop_
_entity_poly.entity_id
_entity_poly.type
_entity_poly.pdbx_seq_one_letter_code
_entity_poly.pdbx_strand_id
1 'polypeptide(L)'
;GTCAIVLDEGLLFRTNESAFVETKRKLTDECDLWAIVSLPGGGFSTAGAGVKTNLLFFTKGKKTEHIWYYDLSWVKVGKKTPLTLAHFGFGKDGEVLADDALPAILTADWQADEENAGKPFPSYARVLQHHGQAEGSSRYSWTVDFAARRAKAREEMQPLLDKAAGIKATVVDLKERLKQLKKDKAHEKQIEALEANIREQEKAVRDFEAEVAAIDAAVFDLKAVNPNAVAVVDERTPGEIIQNITAQGRIVTDALARLSQLMATAEAQA
;
A
#
# COMPACT_ATOMS: atom_id res chain seq x y z
N GLY A 1 -6.84 -23.22 -10.70
CA GLY A 1 -5.42 -23.27 -10.38
C GLY A 1 -4.98 -22.04 -9.62
N THR A 2 -3.89 -22.16 -8.86
CA THR A 2 -3.26 -21.06 -8.11
C THR A 2 -2.21 -20.39 -8.97
N CYS A 3 -2.13 -19.07 -8.90
CA CYS A 3 -1.12 -18.24 -9.54
C CYS A 3 -0.28 -17.54 -8.46
N ALA A 4 1.01 -17.40 -8.72
CA ALA A 4 1.93 -16.56 -7.95
C ALA A 4 2.56 -15.55 -8.91
N ILE A 5 2.54 -14.26 -8.57
CA ILE A 5 3.09 -13.19 -9.39
C ILE A 5 3.91 -12.22 -8.54
N VAL A 6 5.02 -11.73 -9.10
CA VAL A 6 5.81 -10.64 -8.51
C VAL A 6 5.33 -9.33 -9.08
N LEU A 7 5.01 -8.37 -8.22
CA LEU A 7 4.60 -7.02 -8.60
C LEU A 7 5.40 -5.96 -7.83
N ASP A 8 5.57 -4.81 -8.46
CA ASP A 8 6.09 -3.61 -7.81
C ASP A 8 5.17 -3.15 -6.67
N GLU A 9 5.75 -2.68 -5.55
CA GLU A 9 4.98 -2.21 -4.39
C GLU A 9 4.05 -1.05 -4.77
N GLY A 10 4.46 -0.21 -5.72
CA GLY A 10 3.66 0.92 -6.18
C GLY A 10 2.29 0.54 -6.72
N LEU A 11 2.17 -0.62 -7.35
CA LEU A 11 0.89 -1.11 -7.87
C LEU A 11 -0.14 -1.41 -6.77
N LEU A 12 0.31 -1.78 -5.57
CA LEU A 12 -0.60 -2.14 -4.47
C LEU A 12 -1.33 -0.91 -3.91
N PHE A 13 -0.63 0.21 -3.72
CA PHE A 13 -1.20 1.40 -3.08
C PHE A 13 -1.77 2.44 -4.06
N ARG A 14 -1.46 2.37 -5.38
CA ARG A 14 -2.00 3.33 -6.34
C ARG A 14 -3.51 3.23 -6.44
N THR A 15 -4.20 4.29 -6.01
CA THR A 15 -5.66 4.45 -6.07
C THR A 15 -6.10 5.71 -6.81
N ASN A 16 -5.14 6.53 -7.25
CA ASN A 16 -5.37 7.77 -8.00
C ASN A 16 -5.58 7.58 -9.51
N GLU A 17 -5.35 6.36 -10.01
CA GLU A 17 -5.52 6.02 -11.42
C GLU A 17 -6.55 4.90 -11.57
N SER A 18 -7.62 5.15 -12.33
CA SER A 18 -8.73 4.21 -12.50
C SER A 18 -8.28 2.83 -13.02
N ALA A 19 -7.30 2.79 -13.93
CA ALA A 19 -6.80 1.54 -14.49
C ALA A 19 -6.23 0.58 -13.42
N PHE A 20 -5.50 1.12 -12.41
CA PHE A 20 -4.99 0.30 -11.29
C PHE A 20 -6.12 -0.15 -10.36
N VAL A 21 -7.07 0.72 -10.08
CA VAL A 21 -8.23 0.41 -9.23
C VAL A 21 -9.05 -0.70 -9.89
N GLU A 22 -9.40 -0.55 -11.16
CA GLU A 22 -10.21 -1.53 -11.90
C GLU A 22 -9.49 -2.88 -12.05
N THR A 23 -8.18 -2.88 -12.26
CA THR A 23 -7.39 -4.12 -12.31
C THR A 23 -7.43 -4.86 -10.97
N LYS A 24 -7.25 -4.14 -9.85
CA LYS A 24 -7.31 -4.72 -8.50
C LYS A 24 -8.74 -5.15 -8.15
N ARG A 25 -9.74 -4.38 -8.55
CA ARG A 25 -11.16 -4.76 -8.44
C ARG A 25 -11.43 -6.08 -9.13
N LYS A 26 -11.05 -6.19 -10.41
CA LYS A 26 -11.23 -7.40 -11.20
C LYS A 26 -10.51 -8.59 -10.56
N LEU A 27 -9.25 -8.39 -10.11
CA LEU A 27 -8.50 -9.44 -9.42
C LEU A 27 -9.25 -9.94 -8.18
N THR A 28 -9.73 -9.03 -7.33
CA THR A 28 -10.37 -9.39 -6.07
C THR A 28 -11.84 -9.82 -6.21
N ASP A 29 -12.48 -9.54 -7.34
CA ASP A 29 -13.84 -9.98 -7.64
C ASP A 29 -13.90 -11.35 -8.33
N GLU A 30 -12.90 -11.66 -9.19
CA GLU A 30 -12.85 -12.90 -9.97
C GLU A 30 -11.91 -13.95 -9.38
N CYS A 31 -10.99 -13.53 -8.50
CA CYS A 31 -10.01 -14.41 -7.87
C CYS A 31 -10.04 -14.24 -6.35
N ASP A 32 -9.68 -15.30 -5.65
CA ASP A 32 -9.34 -15.27 -4.23
C ASP A 32 -7.86 -14.88 -4.10
N LEU A 33 -7.60 -13.59 -3.86
CA LEU A 33 -6.28 -13.07 -3.50
C LEU A 33 -6.06 -13.38 -2.02
N TRP A 34 -5.51 -14.55 -1.74
CA TRP A 34 -5.41 -15.06 -0.37
C TRP A 34 -4.12 -14.68 0.35
N ALA A 35 -3.03 -14.30 -0.37
CA ALA A 35 -1.80 -13.85 0.29
C ALA A 35 -1.05 -12.76 -0.49
N ILE A 36 -0.44 -11.84 0.27
CA ILE A 36 0.52 -10.86 -0.20
C ILE A 36 1.76 -10.93 0.69
N VAL A 37 2.93 -11.16 0.09
CA VAL A 37 4.22 -11.23 0.80
C VAL A 37 5.07 -10.04 0.37
N SER A 38 5.39 -9.16 1.30
CA SER A 38 6.27 -8.01 1.05
C SER A 38 7.73 -8.47 1.06
N LEU A 39 8.44 -8.22 -0.03
CA LEU A 39 9.84 -8.61 -0.19
C LEU A 39 10.79 -7.48 0.24
N PRO A 40 12.02 -7.83 0.67
CA PRO A 40 13.01 -6.83 1.03
C PRO A 40 13.45 -5.99 -0.16
N GLY A 41 13.73 -4.72 0.10
CA GLY A 41 14.38 -3.85 -0.88
C GLY A 41 15.72 -4.46 -1.31
N GLY A 42 15.98 -4.52 -2.63
CA GLY A 42 17.18 -5.16 -3.16
C GLY A 42 17.08 -6.67 -3.37
N GLY A 43 15.90 -7.30 -3.14
CA GLY A 43 15.68 -8.72 -3.43
C GLY A 43 16.04 -9.11 -4.86
N PHE A 44 15.89 -8.19 -5.82
CA PHE A 44 16.25 -8.35 -7.23
C PHE A 44 17.51 -7.56 -7.63
N SER A 45 18.36 -7.18 -6.69
CA SER A 45 19.59 -6.41 -6.95
C SER A 45 20.60 -7.16 -7.85
N THR A 46 20.60 -8.49 -7.84
CA THR A 46 21.38 -9.33 -8.77
C THR A 46 20.92 -9.19 -10.21
N ALA A 47 19.63 -8.91 -10.43
CA ALA A 47 19.05 -8.61 -11.73
C ALA A 47 19.07 -7.10 -12.08
N GLY A 48 19.71 -6.27 -11.25
CA GLY A 48 19.83 -4.83 -11.47
C GLY A 48 18.63 -4.00 -11.00
N ALA A 49 17.60 -4.61 -10.39
CA ALA A 49 16.43 -3.92 -9.89
C ALA A 49 16.53 -3.63 -8.39
N GLY A 50 16.41 -2.35 -8.01
CA GLY A 50 16.42 -1.90 -6.61
C GLY A 50 15.04 -1.62 -6.01
N VAL A 51 13.97 -1.88 -6.76
CA VAL A 51 12.59 -1.61 -6.34
C VAL A 51 12.12 -2.61 -5.29
N LYS A 52 11.25 -2.15 -4.39
CA LYS A 52 10.51 -3.04 -3.49
C LYS A 52 9.40 -3.74 -4.28
N THR A 53 9.29 -5.03 -4.07
CA THR A 53 8.32 -5.89 -4.75
C THR A 53 7.54 -6.72 -3.75
N ASN A 54 6.42 -7.26 -4.22
CA ASN A 54 5.56 -8.15 -3.44
C ASN A 54 5.25 -9.41 -4.26
N LEU A 55 5.08 -10.53 -3.56
CA LEU A 55 4.52 -11.74 -4.13
C LEU A 55 3.02 -11.75 -3.84
N LEU A 56 2.20 -11.91 -4.86
CA LEU A 56 0.76 -12.08 -4.74
C LEU A 56 0.39 -13.51 -5.10
N PHE A 57 -0.41 -14.13 -4.24
CA PHE A 57 -0.94 -15.48 -4.45
C PHE A 57 -2.45 -15.41 -4.57
N PHE A 58 -2.97 -15.92 -5.67
CA PHE A 58 -4.41 -15.92 -5.90
C PHE A 58 -4.89 -17.17 -6.65
N THR A 59 -6.16 -17.51 -6.45
CA THR A 59 -6.84 -18.64 -7.08
C THR A 59 -8.06 -18.15 -7.83
N LYS A 60 -8.18 -18.46 -9.13
CA LYS A 60 -9.31 -18.05 -9.94
C LYS A 60 -10.61 -18.76 -9.53
N GLY A 61 -11.72 -18.03 -9.65
CA GLY A 61 -13.08 -18.58 -9.53
C GLY A 61 -13.73 -18.40 -8.14
N LYS A 62 -13.08 -17.62 -7.26
CA LYS A 62 -13.63 -17.27 -5.95
C LYS A 62 -13.33 -15.81 -5.66
N LYS A 63 -14.26 -15.11 -5.03
CA LYS A 63 -14.07 -13.73 -4.60
C LYS A 63 -13.18 -13.65 -3.38
N THR A 64 -12.33 -12.62 -3.32
CA THR A 64 -11.50 -12.34 -2.16
C THR A 64 -12.35 -11.90 -0.97
N GLU A 65 -12.24 -12.61 0.14
CA GLU A 65 -12.86 -12.28 1.43
C GLU A 65 -11.83 -11.84 2.46
N HIS A 66 -10.70 -12.56 2.54
CA HIS A 66 -9.61 -12.29 3.46
C HIS A 66 -8.30 -12.28 2.71
N ILE A 67 -7.38 -11.39 3.09
CA ILE A 67 -6.03 -11.34 2.54
C ILE A 67 -5.04 -11.52 3.70
N TRP A 68 -4.24 -12.57 3.62
CA TRP A 68 -3.16 -12.79 4.58
C TRP A 68 -1.90 -12.07 4.09
N TYR A 69 -1.21 -11.39 5.00
CA TYR A 69 0.01 -10.66 4.73
C TYR A 69 1.18 -11.27 5.47
N TYR A 70 2.35 -11.28 4.82
CA TYR A 70 3.61 -11.60 5.46
C TYR A 70 4.67 -10.56 5.07
N ASP A 71 5.38 -10.00 6.05
CA ASP A 71 6.32 -8.92 5.84
C ASP A 71 7.78 -9.37 6.01
N LEU A 72 8.52 -9.45 4.90
CA LEU A 72 9.97 -9.62 4.85
C LEU A 72 10.69 -8.32 4.48
N SER A 73 9.99 -7.20 4.34
CA SER A 73 10.58 -5.95 3.83
C SER A 73 11.67 -5.37 4.74
N TRP A 74 11.70 -5.76 6.00
CA TRP A 74 12.69 -5.37 7.00
C TRP A 74 14.04 -6.10 6.84
N VAL A 75 14.07 -7.23 6.13
CA VAL A 75 15.29 -8.02 5.92
C VAL A 75 16.23 -7.30 4.98
N LYS A 76 17.50 -7.19 5.36
CA LYS A 76 18.53 -6.55 4.54
C LYS A 76 19.18 -7.57 3.61
N VAL A 77 18.93 -7.42 2.31
CA VAL A 77 19.52 -8.26 1.25
C VAL A 77 20.18 -7.41 0.17
N GLY A 78 21.07 -8.01 -0.60
CA GLY A 78 21.79 -7.31 -1.66
C GLY A 78 22.63 -8.28 -2.52
N LYS A 79 23.48 -7.74 -3.41
CA LYS A 79 24.29 -8.56 -4.31
C LYS A 79 25.19 -9.59 -3.58
N LYS A 80 25.73 -9.21 -2.40
CA LYS A 80 26.59 -10.10 -1.60
C LYS A 80 25.80 -11.05 -0.69
N THR A 81 24.57 -10.68 -0.34
CA THR A 81 23.66 -11.42 0.53
C THR A 81 22.30 -11.54 -0.16
N PRO A 82 22.17 -12.36 -1.22
CA PRO A 82 20.95 -12.45 -2.00
C PRO A 82 19.81 -13.07 -1.18
N LEU A 83 18.57 -12.72 -1.57
CA LEU A 83 17.39 -13.38 -1.05
C LEU A 83 17.39 -14.86 -1.48
N THR A 84 17.15 -15.74 -0.54
CA THR A 84 17.13 -17.20 -0.75
C THR A 84 15.88 -17.83 -0.13
N LEU A 85 15.60 -19.09 -0.43
CA LEU A 85 14.48 -19.84 0.16
C LEU A 85 14.58 -19.90 1.70
N ALA A 86 15.80 -19.92 2.25
CA ALA A 86 16.01 -19.92 3.69
C ALA A 86 15.47 -18.66 4.39
N HIS A 87 15.40 -17.51 3.71
CA HIS A 87 14.78 -16.30 4.25
C HIS A 87 13.26 -16.44 4.39
N PHE A 88 12.66 -17.36 3.64
CA PHE A 88 11.25 -17.73 3.79
C PHE A 88 11.06 -18.88 4.78
N GLY A 89 12.13 -19.48 5.29
CA GLY A 89 12.09 -20.63 6.17
C GLY A 89 12.01 -21.98 5.48
N PHE A 90 12.32 -22.05 4.17
CA PHE A 90 12.38 -23.29 3.41
C PHE A 90 13.83 -23.71 3.13
N GLY A 91 14.09 -25.00 3.28
CA GLY A 91 15.29 -25.64 2.78
C GLY A 91 15.22 -25.93 1.29
N LYS A 92 16.27 -26.60 0.77
CA LYS A 92 16.41 -26.84 -0.68
C LYS A 92 15.35 -27.78 -1.25
N ASP A 93 14.88 -28.72 -0.44
CA ASP A 93 13.89 -29.72 -0.81
C ASP A 93 12.46 -29.30 -0.39
N GLY A 94 12.28 -28.04 0.06
CA GLY A 94 10.99 -27.48 0.47
C GLY A 94 10.60 -27.81 1.90
N GLU A 95 11.49 -28.41 2.68
CA GLU A 95 11.30 -28.66 4.12
C GLU A 95 11.26 -27.35 4.91
N VAL A 96 10.49 -27.33 6.00
CA VAL A 96 10.46 -26.18 6.92
C VAL A 96 11.70 -26.22 7.81
N LEU A 97 12.49 -25.15 7.76
CA LEU A 97 13.74 -25.05 8.53
C LEU A 97 13.47 -24.82 10.02
N ALA A 98 14.31 -25.43 10.85
CA ALA A 98 14.43 -25.11 12.26
C ALA A 98 15.16 -23.76 12.45
N ASP A 99 15.03 -23.14 13.63
CA ASP A 99 15.55 -21.79 13.87
C ASP A 99 17.09 -21.68 13.74
N ASP A 100 17.81 -22.73 14.07
CA ASP A 100 19.27 -22.82 13.94
C ASP A 100 19.75 -22.94 12.47
N ALA A 101 18.86 -23.36 11.57
CA ALA A 101 19.10 -23.43 10.13
C ALA A 101 18.63 -22.16 9.37
N LEU A 102 17.95 -21.24 10.03
CA LEU A 102 17.53 -19.97 9.45
C LEU A 102 18.71 -18.99 9.34
N PRO A 103 18.70 -18.06 8.36
CA PRO A 103 19.64 -16.95 8.35
C PRO A 103 19.60 -16.16 9.66
N ALA A 104 20.75 -15.91 10.26
CA ALA A 104 20.86 -15.21 11.54
C ALA A 104 20.18 -13.83 11.53
N ILE A 105 20.12 -13.17 10.37
CA ILE A 105 19.41 -11.88 10.21
C ILE A 105 17.92 -11.98 10.55
N LEU A 106 17.30 -13.14 10.47
CA LEU A 106 15.88 -13.34 10.81
C LEU A 106 15.69 -13.55 12.31
N THR A 107 16.61 -14.27 12.95
CA THR A 107 16.42 -14.79 14.30
C THR A 107 17.12 -13.99 15.39
N ALA A 108 18.11 -13.17 15.05
CA ALA A 108 18.92 -12.47 16.04
C ALA A 108 18.10 -11.55 16.96
N ASP A 109 17.28 -10.66 16.38
CA ASP A 109 16.45 -9.75 17.17
C ASP A 109 15.29 -10.49 17.87
N TRP A 110 14.78 -11.56 17.24
CA TRP A 110 13.73 -12.38 17.82
C TRP A 110 14.20 -13.11 19.08
N GLN A 111 15.40 -13.70 19.02
CA GLN A 111 15.99 -14.44 20.14
C GLN A 111 16.49 -13.52 21.27
N ALA A 112 16.84 -12.27 20.92
CA ALA A 112 17.25 -11.27 21.91
C ALA A 112 16.09 -10.66 22.71
N ASP A 113 14.85 -10.81 22.22
CA ASP A 113 13.65 -10.29 22.85
C ASP A 113 13.14 -11.29 23.91
N GLU A 114 13.10 -10.87 25.17
CA GLU A 114 12.66 -11.70 26.31
C GLU A 114 11.23 -12.23 26.14
N GLU A 115 10.35 -11.48 25.48
CA GLU A 115 8.97 -11.91 25.21
C GLU A 115 8.90 -13.12 24.28
N ASN A 116 9.94 -13.34 23.48
CA ASN A 116 10.04 -14.43 22.52
C ASN A 116 10.86 -15.62 23.04
N ALA A 117 11.33 -15.57 24.29
CA ALA A 117 12.16 -16.62 24.87
C ALA A 117 11.50 -17.99 24.75
N GLY A 118 12.20 -18.92 24.12
CA GLY A 118 11.72 -20.30 23.89
C GLY A 118 10.65 -20.45 22.80
N LYS A 119 10.21 -19.35 22.17
CA LYS A 119 9.28 -19.41 21.03
C LYS A 119 10.06 -19.53 19.72
N PRO A 120 9.64 -20.42 18.83
CA PRO A 120 10.26 -20.52 17.51
C PRO A 120 10.01 -19.26 16.69
N PHE A 121 10.98 -18.89 15.84
CA PHE A 121 10.80 -17.77 14.90
C PHE A 121 9.64 -18.04 13.95
N PRO A 122 8.68 -17.09 13.77
CA PRO A 122 7.53 -17.29 12.90
C PRO A 122 7.91 -17.05 11.42
N SER A 123 8.76 -17.93 10.88
CA SER A 123 9.15 -17.87 9.48
C SER A 123 7.93 -18.02 8.56
N TYR A 124 8.00 -17.49 7.34
CA TYR A 124 6.94 -17.63 6.35
C TYR A 124 6.50 -19.09 6.18
N ALA A 125 7.45 -20.02 6.02
CA ALA A 125 7.15 -21.43 5.85
C ALA A 125 6.36 -22.03 7.02
N ARG A 126 6.68 -21.60 8.25
CA ARG A 126 6.02 -22.09 9.48
C ARG A 126 4.60 -21.55 9.60
N VAL A 127 4.39 -20.25 9.39
CA VAL A 127 3.07 -19.62 9.58
C VAL A 127 2.15 -19.76 8.36
N LEU A 128 2.69 -20.04 7.18
CA LEU A 128 1.92 -20.25 5.96
C LEU A 128 0.89 -21.37 6.09
N GLN A 129 1.20 -22.43 6.84
CA GLN A 129 0.29 -23.57 7.04
C GLN A 129 -1.00 -23.16 7.78
N HIS A 130 -0.94 -22.04 8.51
CA HIS A 130 -2.03 -21.50 9.31
C HIS A 130 -2.53 -20.14 8.78
N HIS A 131 -2.23 -19.81 7.51
CA HIS A 131 -2.69 -18.57 6.92
C HIS A 131 -4.21 -18.43 7.02
N GLY A 132 -4.70 -17.22 7.35
CA GLY A 132 -6.12 -16.98 7.58
C GLY A 132 -6.68 -17.49 8.90
N GLN A 133 -5.86 -18.12 9.75
CA GLN A 133 -6.19 -18.55 11.12
C GLN A 133 -5.43 -17.71 12.15
N ALA A 134 -5.83 -17.78 13.42
CA ALA A 134 -5.16 -17.05 14.49
C ALA A 134 -3.68 -17.43 14.64
N GLU A 135 -3.37 -18.72 14.46
CA GLU A 135 -2.02 -19.29 14.51
C GLU A 135 -1.12 -18.81 13.37
N GLY A 136 -1.71 -18.33 12.27
CA GLY A 136 -1.01 -17.68 11.16
C GLY A 136 -0.72 -16.20 11.39
N SER A 137 -1.13 -15.64 12.54
CA SER A 137 -0.82 -14.26 12.94
C SER A 137 0.46 -14.22 13.78
N SER A 138 1.34 -13.28 13.49
CA SER A 138 2.60 -13.08 14.20
C SER A 138 3.03 -11.61 14.11
N ARG A 139 4.20 -11.28 14.68
CA ARG A 139 4.83 -9.97 14.49
C ARG A 139 5.01 -9.59 13.00
N TYR A 140 5.15 -10.59 12.12
CA TYR A 140 5.44 -10.41 10.70
C TYR A 140 4.27 -10.79 9.79
N SER A 141 3.19 -11.34 10.33
CA SER A 141 2.05 -11.80 9.55
C SER A 141 0.72 -11.45 10.19
N TRP A 142 -0.28 -11.11 9.37
CA TRP A 142 -1.64 -10.74 9.79
C TRP A 142 -2.64 -10.97 8.68
N THR A 143 -3.91 -11.03 9.03
CA THR A 143 -5.00 -11.17 8.08
C THR A 143 -5.85 -9.91 8.07
N VAL A 144 -6.21 -9.44 6.89
CA VAL A 144 -7.16 -8.34 6.69
C VAL A 144 -8.48 -8.94 6.20
N ASP A 145 -9.58 -8.63 6.89
CA ASP A 145 -10.92 -8.91 6.42
C ASP A 145 -11.29 -7.91 5.31
N PHE A 146 -11.11 -8.35 4.08
CA PHE A 146 -11.36 -7.53 2.90
C PHE A 146 -12.85 -7.41 2.60
N ALA A 147 -13.66 -8.41 2.99
CA ALA A 147 -15.11 -8.36 2.87
C ALA A 147 -15.70 -7.29 3.81
N ALA A 148 -15.27 -7.26 5.08
CA ALA A 148 -15.67 -6.23 6.03
C ALA A 148 -15.23 -4.83 5.57
N ARG A 149 -14.00 -4.70 5.03
CA ARG A 149 -13.51 -3.43 4.45
C ARG A 149 -14.41 -2.93 3.32
N ARG A 150 -14.85 -3.82 2.43
CA ARG A 150 -15.80 -3.48 1.36
C ARG A 150 -17.18 -3.12 1.90
N ALA A 151 -17.67 -3.83 2.92
CA ALA A 151 -18.96 -3.54 3.54
C ALA A 151 -18.96 -2.16 4.18
N LYS A 152 -17.93 -1.83 4.95
CA LYS A 152 -17.76 -0.52 5.57
C LYS A 152 -17.75 0.61 4.53
N ALA A 153 -16.98 0.46 3.45
CA ALA A 153 -16.95 1.46 2.38
C ALA A 153 -18.33 1.67 1.74
N ARG A 154 -19.13 0.61 1.55
CA ARG A 154 -20.50 0.75 1.04
C ARG A 154 -21.39 1.52 1.99
N GLU A 155 -21.28 1.28 3.30
CA GLU A 155 -22.03 2.01 4.32
C GLU A 155 -21.65 3.49 4.32
N GLU A 156 -20.37 3.82 4.15
CA GLU A 156 -19.88 5.19 4.06
C GLU A 156 -20.33 5.89 2.77
N MET A 157 -20.39 5.18 1.65
CA MET A 157 -20.82 5.72 0.35
C MET A 157 -22.33 5.96 0.27
N GLN A 158 -23.16 5.13 0.93
CA GLN A 158 -24.61 5.16 0.76
C GLN A 158 -25.24 6.53 1.04
N PRO A 159 -24.94 7.22 2.16
CA PRO A 159 -25.51 8.54 2.42
C PRO A 159 -25.08 9.62 1.40
N LEU A 160 -23.90 9.49 0.81
CA LEU A 160 -23.42 10.41 -0.22
C LEU A 160 -24.17 10.17 -1.54
N LEU A 161 -24.40 8.90 -1.89
CA LEU A 161 -25.17 8.50 -3.06
C LEU A 161 -26.62 8.99 -2.94
N ASP A 162 -27.24 8.84 -1.78
CA ASP A 162 -28.61 9.30 -1.52
C ASP A 162 -28.72 10.84 -1.65
N LYS A 163 -27.76 11.58 -1.11
CA LYS A 163 -27.68 13.04 -1.28
C LYS A 163 -27.53 13.43 -2.76
N ALA A 164 -26.59 12.80 -3.46
CA ALA A 164 -26.39 13.05 -4.88
C ALA A 164 -27.64 12.76 -5.70
N ALA A 165 -28.35 11.67 -5.41
CA ALA A 165 -29.60 11.29 -6.07
C ALA A 165 -30.72 12.31 -5.81
N GLY A 166 -30.88 12.78 -4.58
CA GLY A 166 -31.85 13.81 -4.20
C GLY A 166 -31.59 15.13 -4.94
N ILE A 167 -30.32 15.57 -4.99
CA ILE A 167 -29.96 16.79 -5.72
C ILE A 167 -30.16 16.61 -7.23
N LYS A 168 -29.83 15.44 -7.80
CA LYS A 168 -30.09 15.17 -9.23
C LYS A 168 -31.58 15.27 -9.57
N ALA A 169 -32.47 14.76 -8.74
CA ALA A 169 -33.91 14.92 -8.93
C ALA A 169 -34.31 16.40 -8.92
N THR A 170 -33.82 17.17 -7.95
CA THR A 170 -34.04 18.62 -7.89
C THR A 170 -33.52 19.34 -9.15
N VAL A 171 -32.35 18.96 -9.66
CA VAL A 171 -31.79 19.55 -10.88
C VAL A 171 -32.68 19.28 -12.10
N VAL A 172 -33.29 18.09 -12.18
CA VAL A 172 -34.24 17.78 -13.27
C VAL A 172 -35.43 18.74 -13.20
N ASP A 173 -36.06 18.93 -12.04
CA ASP A 173 -37.20 19.83 -11.85
C ASP A 173 -36.81 21.30 -12.17
N LEU A 174 -35.63 21.73 -11.70
CA LEU A 174 -35.15 23.10 -11.99
C LEU A 174 -34.90 23.31 -13.49
N LYS A 175 -34.40 22.31 -14.22
CA LYS A 175 -34.21 22.36 -15.67
C LYS A 175 -35.53 22.42 -16.42
N GLU A 176 -36.56 21.71 -16.00
CA GLU A 176 -37.90 21.82 -16.57
C GLU A 176 -38.50 23.19 -16.33
N ARG A 177 -38.35 23.72 -15.10
CA ARG A 177 -38.80 25.09 -14.77
C ARG A 177 -38.06 26.15 -15.59
N LEU A 178 -36.74 25.99 -15.78
CA LEU A 178 -35.94 26.88 -16.63
C LEU A 178 -36.44 26.87 -18.08
N LYS A 179 -36.76 25.70 -18.61
CA LYS A 179 -37.32 25.54 -19.96
C LYS A 179 -38.65 26.28 -20.10
N GLN A 180 -39.50 26.20 -19.08
CA GLN A 180 -40.80 26.91 -19.07
C GLN A 180 -40.60 28.42 -18.99
N LEU A 181 -39.73 28.94 -18.08
CA LEU A 181 -39.44 30.36 -17.96
C LEU A 181 -38.88 30.97 -19.27
N LYS A 182 -38.02 30.25 -19.99
CA LYS A 182 -37.51 30.64 -21.27
C LYS A 182 -38.61 30.71 -22.38
N LYS A 183 -39.56 29.75 -22.33
CA LYS A 183 -40.71 29.74 -23.24
C LYS A 183 -41.67 30.90 -22.98
N ASP A 184 -41.88 31.23 -21.71
CA ASP A 184 -42.78 32.30 -21.28
C ASP A 184 -42.13 33.70 -21.36
N LYS A 185 -40.89 33.79 -21.87
CA LYS A 185 -40.10 35.03 -22.01
C LYS A 185 -40.00 35.80 -20.68
N ALA A 186 -39.77 35.05 -19.56
CA ALA A 186 -39.62 35.63 -18.23
C ALA A 186 -38.42 36.59 -18.14
N HIS A 187 -38.37 37.37 -17.07
CA HIS A 187 -37.30 38.36 -16.83
C HIS A 187 -35.92 37.68 -16.84
N GLU A 188 -34.96 38.24 -17.57
CA GLU A 188 -33.59 37.72 -17.75
C GLU A 188 -32.89 37.42 -16.42
N LYS A 189 -33.02 38.28 -15.42
CA LYS A 189 -32.48 38.06 -14.08
C LYS A 189 -33.02 36.81 -13.39
N GLN A 190 -34.27 36.39 -13.66
CA GLN A 190 -34.83 35.16 -13.10
C GLN A 190 -34.24 33.93 -13.78
N ILE A 191 -34.02 34.01 -15.06
CA ILE A 191 -33.39 32.96 -15.86
C ILE A 191 -31.94 32.76 -15.40
N GLU A 192 -31.17 33.83 -15.27
CA GLU A 192 -29.78 33.83 -14.82
C GLU A 192 -29.65 33.26 -13.39
N ALA A 193 -30.51 33.68 -12.47
CA ALA A 193 -30.51 33.15 -11.09
C ALA A 193 -30.80 31.65 -11.04
N LEU A 194 -31.74 31.17 -11.87
CA LEU A 194 -32.07 29.74 -11.93
C LEU A 194 -30.96 28.95 -12.59
N GLU A 195 -30.30 29.45 -13.60
CA GLU A 195 -29.12 28.84 -14.23
C GLU A 195 -27.94 28.75 -13.24
N ALA A 196 -27.72 29.83 -12.48
CA ALA A 196 -26.67 29.81 -11.44
C ALA A 196 -26.94 28.71 -10.37
N ASN A 197 -28.21 28.61 -9.90
CA ASN A 197 -28.60 27.58 -8.97
C ASN A 197 -28.39 26.14 -9.56
N ILE A 198 -28.81 25.92 -10.80
CA ILE A 198 -28.60 24.64 -11.48
C ILE A 198 -27.10 24.29 -11.51
N ARG A 199 -26.22 25.23 -11.87
CA ARG A 199 -24.75 24.99 -11.89
C ARG A 199 -24.19 24.67 -10.52
N GLU A 200 -24.68 25.34 -9.49
CA GLU A 200 -24.28 25.07 -8.09
C GLU A 200 -24.69 23.67 -7.67
N GLN A 201 -25.95 23.27 -7.94
CA GLN A 201 -26.44 21.92 -7.61
C GLN A 201 -25.70 20.84 -8.41
N GLU A 202 -25.44 21.06 -9.70
CA GLU A 202 -24.65 20.15 -10.51
C GLU A 202 -23.20 20.02 -10.02
N LYS A 203 -22.63 21.10 -9.49
CA LYS A 203 -21.32 21.06 -8.85
C LYS A 203 -21.37 20.20 -7.59
N ALA A 204 -22.36 20.42 -6.72
CA ALA A 204 -22.52 19.62 -5.50
C ALA A 204 -22.68 18.12 -5.81
N VAL A 205 -23.41 17.76 -6.88
CA VAL A 205 -23.51 16.35 -7.32
C VAL A 205 -22.13 15.79 -7.68
N ARG A 206 -21.35 16.53 -8.48
CA ARG A 206 -20.00 16.09 -8.87
C ARG A 206 -19.07 15.94 -7.67
N ASP A 207 -19.18 16.82 -6.68
CA ASP A 207 -18.36 16.79 -5.48
C ASP A 207 -18.69 15.52 -4.66
N PHE A 208 -19.97 15.17 -4.48
CA PHE A 208 -20.39 13.92 -3.83
C PHE A 208 -19.96 12.68 -4.63
N GLU A 209 -20.11 12.68 -5.95
CA GLU A 209 -19.67 11.56 -6.80
C GLU A 209 -18.15 11.37 -6.74
N ALA A 210 -17.37 12.44 -6.66
CA ALA A 210 -15.94 12.38 -6.50
C ALA A 210 -15.54 11.79 -5.12
N GLU A 211 -16.25 12.16 -4.05
CA GLU A 211 -16.05 11.60 -2.72
C GLU A 211 -16.38 10.10 -2.68
N VAL A 212 -17.50 9.69 -3.27
CA VAL A 212 -17.86 8.28 -3.43
C VAL A 212 -16.78 7.51 -4.20
N ALA A 213 -16.30 8.07 -5.31
CA ALA A 213 -15.24 7.44 -6.10
C ALA A 213 -13.93 7.31 -5.31
N ALA A 214 -13.60 8.28 -4.46
CA ALA A 214 -12.42 8.23 -3.61
C ALA A 214 -12.54 7.15 -2.52
N ILE A 215 -13.70 7.03 -1.86
CA ILE A 215 -13.96 5.99 -0.85
C ILE A 215 -13.89 4.61 -1.50
N ASP A 216 -14.52 4.42 -2.66
CA ASP A 216 -14.52 3.16 -3.39
C ASP A 216 -13.09 2.78 -3.86
N ALA A 217 -12.33 3.73 -4.39
CA ALA A 217 -10.94 3.51 -4.80
C ALA A 217 -10.04 3.12 -3.62
N ALA A 218 -10.25 3.71 -2.43
CA ALA A 218 -9.46 3.43 -1.23
C ALA A 218 -9.62 1.98 -0.74
N VAL A 219 -10.73 1.30 -1.06
CA VAL A 219 -10.90 -0.14 -0.79
C VAL A 219 -9.78 -0.95 -1.43
N PHE A 220 -9.33 -0.54 -2.61
CA PHE A 220 -8.32 -1.22 -3.42
C PHE A 220 -6.88 -0.75 -3.15
N ASP A 221 -6.65 -0.02 -2.04
CA ASP A 221 -5.30 0.07 -1.48
C ASP A 221 -4.97 -1.26 -0.80
N LEU A 222 -4.21 -2.09 -1.49
CA LEU A 222 -3.82 -3.42 -1.02
C LEU A 222 -2.54 -3.38 -0.17
N LYS A 223 -2.00 -2.21 0.13
CA LYS A 223 -0.91 -2.05 1.08
C LYS A 223 -1.50 -1.95 2.49
N ALA A 224 -1.54 -3.06 3.20
CA ALA A 224 -2.01 -3.07 4.58
C ALA A 224 -0.90 -2.72 5.57
N VAL A 225 -1.22 -1.90 6.56
CA VAL A 225 -0.34 -1.64 7.69
C VAL A 225 -0.35 -2.86 8.62
N ASN A 226 0.83 -3.29 9.05
CA ASN A 226 0.96 -4.40 10.00
C ASN A 226 0.46 -3.96 11.40
N PRO A 227 -0.65 -4.51 11.90
CA PRO A 227 -1.18 -4.15 13.21
C PRO A 227 -0.30 -4.66 14.36
N ASN A 228 0.57 -5.64 14.09
CA ASN A 228 1.45 -6.27 15.06
C ASN A 228 2.87 -5.68 15.03
N ALA A 229 3.09 -4.64 14.21
CA ALA A 229 4.39 -3.99 14.13
C ALA A 229 4.73 -3.34 15.48
N VAL A 230 5.91 -3.67 15.99
CA VAL A 230 6.44 -2.97 17.16
C VAL A 230 6.80 -1.56 16.71
N ALA A 231 6.23 -0.57 17.39
CA ALA A 231 6.58 0.82 17.13
C ALA A 231 8.07 1.03 17.44
N VAL A 232 8.87 1.29 16.43
CA VAL A 232 10.24 1.75 16.63
C VAL A 232 10.14 3.20 17.09
N VAL A 233 10.20 3.39 18.39
CA VAL A 233 10.31 4.74 18.95
C VAL A 233 11.75 5.20 18.74
N ASP A 234 11.92 6.30 18.01
CA ASP A 234 13.23 6.93 17.92
C ASP A 234 13.50 7.66 19.25
N GLU A 235 14.29 7.04 20.11
CA GLU A 235 14.61 7.57 21.44
C GLU A 235 15.61 8.74 21.39
N ARG A 236 16.14 9.06 20.20
CA ARG A 236 17.08 10.17 20.06
C ARG A 236 16.41 11.51 20.34
N THR A 237 17.03 12.29 21.16
CA THR A 237 16.61 13.67 21.41
C THR A 237 16.77 14.54 20.14
N PRO A 238 16.01 15.63 19.99
CA PRO A 238 16.21 16.57 18.89
C PRO A 238 17.67 17.07 18.78
N GLY A 239 18.36 17.22 19.91
CA GLY A 239 19.78 17.61 19.96
C GLY A 239 20.69 16.55 19.31
N GLU A 240 20.49 15.27 19.62
CA GLU A 240 21.23 14.16 19.02
C GLU A 240 20.97 14.03 17.53
N ILE A 241 19.73 14.24 17.10
CA ILE A 241 19.37 14.25 15.68
C ILE A 241 20.11 15.37 14.95
N ILE A 242 20.11 16.58 15.49
CA ILE A 242 20.82 17.75 14.91
C ILE A 242 22.33 17.50 14.87
N GLN A 243 22.91 16.93 15.92
CA GLN A 243 24.35 16.57 15.95
C GLN A 243 24.67 15.54 14.86
N ASN A 244 23.84 14.53 14.68
CA ASN A 244 24.02 13.52 13.63
C ASN A 244 23.94 14.14 12.23
N ILE A 245 22.94 14.98 11.97
CA ILE A 245 22.78 15.71 10.69
C ILE A 245 24.03 16.57 10.42
N THR A 246 24.54 17.27 11.43
CA THR A 246 25.74 18.12 11.31
C THR A 246 26.99 17.29 11.02
N ALA A 247 27.14 16.12 11.67
CA ALA A 247 28.25 15.22 11.42
C ALA A 247 28.22 14.66 9.99
N GLN A 248 27.06 14.22 9.53
CA GLN A 248 26.88 13.74 8.15
C GLN A 248 27.12 14.85 7.12
N GLY A 249 26.67 16.07 7.40
CA GLY A 249 26.93 17.25 6.57
C GLY A 249 28.41 17.53 6.39
N ARG A 250 29.22 17.39 7.45
CA ARG A 250 30.69 17.53 7.38
C ARG A 250 31.31 16.46 6.49
N ILE A 251 30.92 15.21 6.62
CA ILE A 251 31.40 14.09 5.78
C ILE A 251 31.14 14.39 4.29
N VAL A 252 29.94 14.88 3.97
CA VAL A 252 29.56 15.26 2.60
C VAL A 252 30.42 16.41 2.10
N THR A 253 30.63 17.44 2.92
CA THR A 253 31.47 18.62 2.58
C THR A 253 32.92 18.20 2.31
N ASP A 254 33.50 17.35 3.16
CA ASP A 254 34.86 16.84 3.00
C ASP A 254 35.02 15.98 1.73
N ALA A 255 34.01 15.16 1.44
CA ALA A 255 33.98 14.34 0.21
C ALA A 255 33.93 15.21 -1.05
N LEU A 256 33.11 16.26 -1.05
CA LEU A 256 33.01 17.22 -2.15
C LEU A 256 34.33 18.03 -2.32
N ALA A 257 34.96 18.43 -1.23
CA ALA A 257 36.28 19.13 -1.27
C ALA A 257 37.36 18.23 -1.90
N ARG A 258 37.43 16.95 -1.50
CA ARG A 258 38.33 15.96 -2.10
C ARG A 258 38.07 15.76 -3.59
N LEU A 259 36.78 15.65 -3.99
CA LEU A 259 36.41 15.51 -5.38
C LEU A 259 36.85 16.73 -6.20
N SER A 260 36.63 17.94 -5.70
CA SER A 260 37.06 19.19 -6.35
C SER A 260 38.57 19.25 -6.52
N GLN A 261 39.35 18.81 -5.52
CA GLN A 261 40.81 18.74 -5.63
C GLN A 261 41.25 17.73 -6.69
N LEU A 262 40.63 16.57 -6.75
CA LEU A 262 40.95 15.55 -7.77
C LEU A 262 40.64 16.07 -9.18
N MET A 263 39.52 16.76 -9.36
CA MET A 263 39.16 17.36 -10.65
C MET A 263 40.19 18.43 -11.07
N ALA A 264 40.57 19.33 -10.16
CA ALA A 264 41.60 20.37 -10.43
C ALA A 264 42.95 19.77 -10.77
N THR A 265 43.33 18.65 -10.11
CA THR A 265 44.61 17.98 -10.43
C THR A 265 44.55 17.25 -11.79
N ALA A 266 43.39 16.68 -12.17
CA ALA A 266 43.21 16.07 -13.47
C ALA A 266 43.23 17.10 -14.61
N GLU A 267 42.62 18.26 -14.42
CA GLU A 267 42.65 19.38 -15.39
C GLU A 267 44.05 19.98 -15.55
N ALA A 268 44.87 19.97 -14.51
CA ALA A 268 46.27 20.47 -14.57
C ALA A 268 47.24 19.48 -15.26
N GLN A 269 46.82 18.21 -15.46
CA GLN A 269 47.60 17.15 -16.09
C GLN A 269 47.18 16.88 -17.55
N ALA A 270 46.09 17.50 -17.99
CA ALA A 270 45.58 17.41 -19.36
C ALA A 270 46.06 18.59 -20.21
#